data_3e571909da4db52608f1342ac16a1c0c
#
_entry.id   3e571909da4db52608f1342ac16a1c0c
#
_cell.length_a   1.000
_cell.length_b   1.000
_cell.length_c   1.000
_cell.angle_alpha   90.00
_cell.angle_beta   90.00
_cell.angle_gamma   90.00
#
_symmetry.space_group_name_H-M   'P 1'
#
loop_
_entity.id
_entity.type
_entity.pdbx_description
1 polymer ?
#
loop_
_entity_poly.entity_id
_entity_poly.type
_entity_poly.pdbx_seq_one_letter_code
_entity_poly.pdbx_strand_id
1 'polypeptide(L)'
;RKYCTDPSFVDYFWTIRAMHQPIWTLAKIAESMPRVKVFHTISTGYAGFLGAMLKRRRNRPLVLSEHGIYTKERKIDLFQSEWISDNRNVFQKDPTEISYFRQLWIRFFESLGKLCYDAADDIIALYEANRLRQVQDGADASRTRNIPNGINLKALAPLRDQRPAQVPPILCLIGRVVPIKDIKTFIRAMRTVVNRIPNAEGWIAGPEDESPEYAEECRNLVASLG
;
A
#
# COMPACT_ATOMS: atom_id res chain seq x y z
N ARG A 1 -31.53 -0.75 16.79
CA ARG A 1 -32.12 -2.11 16.62
C ARG A 1 -31.54 -2.85 15.41
N LYS A 2 -31.38 -2.23 14.26
CA LYS A 2 -30.81 -2.85 13.05
C LYS A 2 -29.35 -3.38 13.24
N TYR A 3 -28.64 -2.89 14.24
CA TYR A 3 -27.24 -3.24 14.53
C TYR A 3 -27.06 -4.28 15.65
N CYS A 4 -28.14 -4.77 16.25
CA CYS A 4 -28.08 -5.72 17.36
C CYS A 4 -28.62 -7.10 17.03
N THR A 5 -29.23 -7.29 15.87
CA THR A 5 -29.84 -8.57 15.47
C THR A 5 -29.04 -9.31 14.41
N ASP A 6 -28.19 -8.57 13.66
CA ASP A 6 -27.42 -9.13 12.56
C ASP A 6 -26.19 -8.23 12.33
N PRO A 7 -25.23 -8.25 13.08
CA PRO A 7 -24.32 -9.21 13.63
C PRO A 7 -24.48 -9.46 15.13
N SER A 8 -23.93 -10.59 15.60
CA SER A 8 -23.88 -10.93 17.01
C SER A 8 -23.22 -9.82 17.84
N PHE A 9 -23.78 -9.50 19.01
CA PHE A 9 -23.16 -8.55 19.96
C PHE A 9 -21.74 -8.99 20.35
N VAL A 10 -21.47 -10.28 20.43
CA VAL A 10 -20.15 -10.83 20.74
C VAL A 10 -19.14 -10.45 19.64
N ASP A 11 -19.50 -10.62 18.38
CA ASP A 11 -18.64 -10.26 17.24
C ASP A 11 -18.39 -8.74 17.20
N TYR A 12 -19.41 -7.94 17.49
CA TYR A 12 -19.28 -6.50 17.61
C TYR A 12 -18.30 -6.11 18.73
N PHE A 13 -18.48 -6.69 19.93
CA PHE A 13 -17.60 -6.43 21.08
C PHE A 13 -16.12 -6.75 20.75
N TRP A 14 -15.87 -7.93 20.19
CA TRP A 14 -14.51 -8.34 19.84
C TRP A 14 -13.91 -7.50 18.72
N THR A 15 -14.72 -7.11 17.75
CA THR A 15 -14.29 -6.21 16.67
C THR A 15 -13.87 -4.85 17.21
N ILE A 16 -14.70 -4.21 18.02
CA ILE A 16 -14.39 -2.93 18.67
C ILE A 16 -13.15 -3.05 19.56
N ARG A 17 -13.04 -4.11 20.34
CA ARG A 17 -11.86 -4.37 21.17
C ARG A 17 -10.59 -4.50 20.33
N ALA A 18 -10.63 -5.27 19.24
CA ALA A 18 -9.50 -5.47 18.34
C ALA A 18 -9.05 -4.16 17.68
N MET A 19 -9.98 -3.30 17.27
CA MET A 19 -9.69 -1.97 16.71
C MET A 19 -9.00 -1.05 17.72
N HIS A 20 -9.44 -1.07 18.98
CA HIS A 20 -9.00 -0.11 19.99
C HIS A 20 -7.80 -0.57 20.80
N GLN A 21 -7.57 -1.88 20.91
CA GLN A 21 -6.44 -2.41 21.69
C GLN A 21 -5.08 -1.83 21.25
N PRO A 22 -4.75 -1.70 19.95
CA PRO A 22 -3.51 -1.05 19.53
C PRO A 22 -3.42 0.42 19.97
N ILE A 23 -4.54 1.15 20.04
CA ILE A 23 -4.56 2.56 20.48
C ILE A 23 -4.04 2.70 21.90
N TRP A 24 -4.43 1.80 22.82
CA TRP A 24 -3.92 1.80 24.19
C TRP A 24 -2.41 1.53 24.26
N THR A 25 -1.92 0.64 23.39
CA THR A 25 -0.49 0.37 23.27
C THR A 25 0.25 1.61 22.76
N LEU A 26 -0.29 2.28 21.74
CA LEU A 26 0.28 3.52 21.22
C LEU A 26 0.28 4.64 22.26
N ALA A 27 -0.75 4.74 23.11
CA ALA A 27 -0.81 5.70 24.18
C ALA A 27 0.33 5.51 25.19
N LYS A 28 0.61 4.26 25.58
CA LYS A 28 1.75 3.89 26.44
C LYS A 28 3.10 4.22 25.78
N ILE A 29 3.27 3.88 24.49
CA ILE A 29 4.47 4.24 23.73
C ILE A 29 4.66 5.75 23.72
N ALA A 30 3.60 6.54 23.48
CA ALA A 30 3.67 7.98 23.45
C ALA A 30 4.13 8.60 24.79
N GLU A 31 3.94 7.89 25.90
CA GLU A 31 4.44 8.31 27.23
C GLU A 31 5.95 8.21 27.35
N SER A 32 6.51 7.11 26.87
CA SER A 32 7.94 6.77 26.96
C SER A 32 8.80 7.38 25.85
N MET A 33 8.19 7.99 24.82
CA MET A 33 8.93 8.57 23.70
C MET A 33 9.88 9.68 24.14
N PRO A 34 11.15 9.69 23.64
CA PRO A 34 12.12 10.73 23.96
C PRO A 34 11.68 12.10 23.43
N ARG A 35 12.31 13.15 23.95
CA ARG A 35 12.09 14.51 23.43
C ARG A 35 12.79 14.68 22.09
N VAL A 36 12.02 15.08 21.07
CA VAL A 36 12.52 15.31 19.70
C VAL A 36 12.06 16.67 19.20
N LYS A 37 12.69 17.18 18.15
CA LYS A 37 12.33 18.47 17.52
C LYS A 37 11.16 18.32 16.54
N VAL A 38 11.06 17.17 15.86
CA VAL A 38 10.03 16.89 14.86
C VAL A 38 9.70 15.40 14.91
N PHE A 39 8.46 15.07 14.62
CA PHE A 39 8.01 13.70 14.37
C PHE A 39 7.85 13.48 12.87
N HIS A 40 8.24 12.31 12.40
CA HIS A 40 8.05 11.90 11.01
C HIS A 40 7.44 10.51 10.96
N THR A 41 6.39 10.34 10.19
CA THR A 41 5.76 9.05 9.91
C THR A 41 5.68 8.81 8.41
N ILE A 42 5.82 7.56 7.99
CA ILE A 42 5.83 7.16 6.58
C ILE A 42 4.49 6.59 6.11
N SER A 43 3.50 6.56 6.98
CA SER A 43 2.14 6.14 6.61
C SER A 43 1.11 6.73 7.58
N THR A 44 -0.15 6.68 7.17
CA THR A 44 -1.31 6.87 8.05
C THR A 44 -1.57 5.60 8.91
N GLY A 45 -2.80 5.33 9.28
CA GLY A 45 -3.15 4.20 10.14
C GLY A 45 -2.62 4.36 11.57
N TYR A 46 -2.23 3.27 12.21
CA TYR A 46 -1.75 3.29 13.59
C TYR A 46 -0.44 4.06 13.78
N ALA A 47 0.49 3.95 12.83
CA ALA A 47 1.76 4.66 12.91
C ALA A 47 1.56 6.19 12.81
N GLY A 48 0.77 6.63 11.83
CA GLY A 48 0.39 8.03 11.68
C GLY A 48 -0.41 8.54 12.88
N PHE A 49 -1.30 7.72 13.43
CA PHE A 49 -2.07 8.06 14.61
C PHE A 49 -1.16 8.28 15.85
N LEU A 50 -0.11 7.45 16.03
CA LEU A 50 0.91 7.69 17.05
C LEU A 50 1.57 9.07 16.84
N GLY A 51 1.95 9.40 15.59
CA GLY A 51 2.49 10.72 15.25
C GLY A 51 1.54 11.86 15.63
N ALA A 52 0.25 11.72 15.32
CA ALA A 52 -0.77 12.70 15.68
C ALA A 52 -0.93 12.87 17.19
N MET A 53 -0.92 11.77 17.95
CA MET A 53 -0.93 11.79 19.42
C MET A 53 0.29 12.51 19.98
N LEU A 54 1.48 12.19 19.46
CA LEU A 54 2.75 12.77 19.89
C LEU A 54 2.79 14.28 19.60
N LYS A 55 2.35 14.69 18.41
CA LYS A 55 2.23 16.11 18.08
C LYS A 55 1.37 16.86 19.09
N ARG A 56 0.17 16.37 19.38
CA ARG A 56 -0.74 16.98 20.35
C ARG A 56 -0.15 17.04 21.75
N ARG A 57 0.47 15.94 22.20
CA ARG A 57 0.99 15.82 23.56
C ARG A 57 2.28 16.62 23.79
N ARG A 58 3.15 16.70 22.78
CA ARG A 58 4.48 17.29 22.87
C ARG A 58 4.58 18.68 22.22
N ASN A 59 3.56 19.11 21.51
CA ASN A 59 3.53 20.36 20.73
C ASN A 59 4.76 20.49 19.81
N ARG A 60 4.99 19.45 18.99
CA ARG A 60 6.10 19.40 18.02
C ARG A 60 5.55 19.13 16.64
N PRO A 61 6.19 19.66 15.57
CA PRO A 61 5.76 19.43 14.21
C PRO A 61 5.71 17.94 13.85
N LEU A 62 4.76 17.59 12.99
CA LEU A 62 4.58 16.26 12.40
C LEU A 62 4.67 16.34 10.88
N VAL A 63 5.59 15.59 10.30
CA VAL A 63 5.69 15.35 8.86
C VAL A 63 5.13 13.96 8.55
N LEU A 64 4.24 13.88 7.57
CA LEU A 64 3.70 12.63 7.06
C LEU A 64 4.18 12.44 5.62
N SER A 65 4.92 11.37 5.33
CA SER A 65 5.36 11.00 3.97
C SER A 65 4.75 9.67 3.58
N GLU A 66 3.80 9.66 2.65
CA GLU A 66 3.20 8.41 2.17
C GLU A 66 3.81 7.97 0.84
N HIS A 67 4.33 6.75 0.80
CA HIS A 67 4.81 6.10 -0.43
C HIS A 67 3.65 5.55 -1.27
N GLY A 68 2.68 4.90 -0.61
CA GLY A 68 1.38 4.52 -1.15
C GLY A 68 0.29 5.16 -0.32
N ILE A 69 -0.96 5.06 -0.74
CA ILE A 69 -2.09 5.55 0.05
C ILE A 69 -2.58 4.41 0.95
N TYR A 70 -2.11 4.41 2.20
CA TYR A 70 -2.37 3.34 3.16
C TYR A 70 -3.86 3.06 3.35
N THR A 71 -4.70 4.08 3.42
CA THR A 71 -6.15 3.94 3.55
C THR A 71 -6.75 3.16 2.38
N LYS A 72 -6.29 3.42 1.15
CA LYS A 72 -6.70 2.69 -0.05
C LYS A 72 -6.23 1.23 -0.02
N GLU A 73 -4.96 1.01 0.28
CA GLU A 73 -4.37 -0.33 0.35
C GLU A 73 -5.08 -1.16 1.43
N ARG A 74 -5.26 -0.57 2.61
CA ARG A 74 -5.95 -1.23 3.72
C ARG A 74 -7.42 -1.54 3.41
N LYS A 75 -8.09 -0.68 2.64
CA LYS A 75 -9.45 -0.95 2.17
C LYS A 75 -9.51 -2.18 1.27
N ILE A 76 -8.55 -2.35 0.36
CA ILE A 76 -8.45 -3.51 -0.53
C ILE A 76 -8.18 -4.78 0.30
N ASP A 77 -7.22 -4.74 1.23
CA ASP A 77 -6.91 -5.87 2.11
C ASP A 77 -8.12 -6.30 2.95
N LEU A 78 -8.83 -5.34 3.53
CA LEU A 78 -10.02 -5.60 4.33
C LEU A 78 -11.17 -6.17 3.49
N PHE A 79 -11.28 -5.74 2.24
CA PHE A 79 -12.28 -6.26 1.33
C PHE A 79 -12.02 -7.74 0.99
N GLN A 80 -10.76 -8.12 0.82
CA GLN A 80 -10.33 -9.49 0.50
C GLN A 80 -10.14 -10.39 1.74
N SER A 81 -10.16 -9.81 2.96
CA SER A 81 -9.83 -10.55 4.18
C SER A 81 -10.85 -11.64 4.50
N GLU A 82 -10.38 -12.83 4.86
CA GLU A 82 -11.21 -13.97 5.28
C GLU A 82 -11.46 -13.99 6.79
N TRP A 83 -10.60 -13.32 7.58
CA TRP A 83 -10.69 -13.30 9.05
C TRP A 83 -11.83 -12.43 9.60
N ILE A 84 -12.42 -11.57 8.77
CA ILE A 84 -13.58 -10.79 9.16
C ILE A 84 -14.82 -11.61 8.90
N SER A 85 -15.46 -12.05 9.97
CA SER A 85 -16.68 -12.85 9.90
C SER A 85 -17.79 -12.14 9.14
N ASP A 86 -18.38 -12.85 8.20
CA ASP A 86 -19.58 -12.44 7.49
C ASP A 86 -20.68 -13.46 7.80
N ASN A 87 -21.47 -13.16 8.82
CA ASN A 87 -22.50 -14.06 9.34
C ASN A 87 -23.78 -14.02 8.50
N ARG A 88 -23.81 -13.30 7.38
CA ARG A 88 -24.96 -13.29 6.48
C ARG A 88 -25.17 -14.67 5.86
N ASN A 89 -26.43 -15.07 5.77
CA ASN A 89 -26.80 -16.33 5.12
C ASN A 89 -26.44 -16.30 3.62
N VAL A 90 -26.14 -17.44 3.02
CA VAL A 90 -25.72 -17.54 1.61
C VAL A 90 -26.73 -16.85 0.67
N PHE A 91 -28.03 -16.90 1.01
CA PHE A 91 -29.12 -16.22 0.28
C PHE A 91 -29.20 -14.71 0.56
N GLN A 92 -28.51 -14.18 1.57
CA GLN A 92 -28.46 -12.78 1.96
C GLN A 92 -27.16 -12.09 1.53
N LYS A 93 -26.20 -12.86 1.03
CA LYS A 93 -24.93 -12.33 0.54
C LYS A 93 -25.12 -11.78 -0.87
N ASP A 94 -25.36 -10.47 -0.95
CA ASP A 94 -25.16 -9.75 -2.20
C ASP A 94 -23.65 -9.54 -2.39
N PRO A 95 -23.05 -10.05 -3.48
CA PRO A 95 -21.61 -9.85 -3.77
C PRO A 95 -21.22 -8.37 -3.88
N THR A 96 -22.17 -7.49 -4.13
CA THR A 96 -21.94 -6.04 -4.26
C THR A 96 -21.99 -5.32 -2.91
N GLU A 97 -22.54 -5.96 -1.87
CA GLU A 97 -22.67 -5.38 -0.54
C GLU A 97 -21.51 -5.78 0.38
N ILE A 98 -20.84 -4.77 0.94
CA ILE A 98 -19.79 -4.96 1.96
C ILE A 98 -20.45 -5.34 3.29
N SER A 99 -19.97 -6.41 3.94
CA SER A 99 -20.47 -6.81 5.26
C SER A 99 -20.29 -5.71 6.31
N TYR A 100 -21.16 -5.66 7.32
CA TYR A 100 -21.14 -4.65 8.37
C TYR A 100 -19.76 -4.49 9.03
N PHE A 101 -19.12 -5.60 9.42
CA PHE A 101 -17.83 -5.55 10.10
C PHE A 101 -16.69 -5.10 9.18
N ARG A 102 -16.70 -5.49 7.90
CA ARG A 102 -15.76 -4.96 6.92
C ARG A 102 -15.92 -3.45 6.75
N GLN A 103 -17.16 -2.99 6.65
CA GLN A 103 -17.43 -1.55 6.55
C GLN A 103 -16.99 -0.79 7.80
N LEU A 104 -17.17 -1.39 8.99
CA LEU A 104 -16.73 -0.81 10.26
C LEU A 104 -15.19 -0.66 10.30
N TRP A 105 -14.44 -1.70 9.91
CA TRP A 105 -13.00 -1.65 9.80
C TRP A 105 -12.51 -0.61 8.77
N ILE A 106 -13.14 -0.56 7.61
CA ILE A 106 -12.80 0.41 6.56
C ILE A 106 -12.97 1.83 7.09
N ARG A 107 -14.13 2.15 7.66
CA ARG A 107 -14.41 3.48 8.24
C ARG A 107 -13.46 3.83 9.38
N PHE A 108 -13.08 2.85 10.18
CA PHE A 108 -12.10 3.06 11.24
C PHE A 108 -10.75 3.51 10.69
N PHE A 109 -10.22 2.84 9.67
CA PHE A 109 -8.94 3.23 9.06
C PHE A 109 -9.04 4.52 8.24
N GLU A 110 -10.15 4.78 7.57
CA GLU A 110 -10.41 6.07 6.93
C GLU A 110 -10.41 7.21 7.96
N SER A 111 -11.02 7.00 9.11
CA SER A 111 -11.03 7.98 10.22
C SER A 111 -9.64 8.20 10.81
N LEU A 112 -8.85 7.13 11.01
CA LEU A 112 -7.46 7.27 11.44
C LEU A 112 -6.63 8.04 10.40
N GLY A 113 -6.81 7.76 9.11
CA GLY A 113 -6.15 8.49 8.02
C GLY A 113 -6.46 9.98 8.07
N LYS A 114 -7.72 10.34 8.20
CA LYS A 114 -8.15 11.73 8.33
C LYS A 114 -7.55 12.41 9.56
N LEU A 115 -7.54 11.75 10.72
CA LEU A 115 -6.90 12.29 11.92
C LEU A 115 -5.40 12.53 11.73
N CYS A 116 -4.70 11.68 10.96
CA CYS A 116 -3.30 11.87 10.61
C CYS A 116 -3.11 13.09 9.72
N TYR A 117 -3.93 13.25 8.69
CA TYR A 117 -3.89 14.42 7.80
C TYR A 117 -4.20 15.71 8.54
N ASP A 118 -5.21 15.73 9.41
CA ASP A 118 -5.57 16.90 10.22
C ASP A 118 -4.42 17.30 11.15
N ALA A 119 -3.69 16.33 11.69
CA ALA A 119 -2.59 16.58 12.61
C ALA A 119 -1.28 16.99 11.91
N ALA A 120 -0.99 16.50 10.70
CA ALA A 120 0.28 16.75 10.02
C ALA A 120 0.45 18.21 9.61
N ASP A 121 1.67 18.75 9.79
CA ASP A 121 2.03 20.10 9.33
C ASP A 121 2.42 20.08 7.85
N ASP A 122 3.15 19.05 7.43
CA ASP A 122 3.49 18.77 6.03
C ASP A 122 3.07 17.35 5.68
N ILE A 123 2.45 17.20 4.52
CA ILE A 123 1.99 15.92 3.96
C ILE A 123 2.66 15.74 2.61
N ILE A 124 3.44 14.66 2.48
CA ILE A 124 4.28 14.42 1.31
C ILE A 124 3.80 13.16 0.59
N ALA A 125 3.60 13.30 -0.72
CA ALA A 125 3.38 12.18 -1.63
C ALA A 125 4.57 12.04 -2.59
N LEU A 126 4.81 10.85 -3.14
CA LEU A 126 5.90 10.62 -4.10
C LEU A 126 5.57 11.09 -5.51
N TYR A 127 4.28 11.21 -5.84
CA TYR A 127 3.81 11.65 -7.15
C TYR A 127 2.42 12.30 -7.06
N GLU A 128 2.10 13.11 -8.06
CA GLU A 128 0.94 13.99 -8.06
C GLU A 128 -0.40 13.26 -7.88
N ALA A 129 -0.57 12.07 -8.50
CA ALA A 129 -1.82 11.32 -8.35
C ALA A 129 -2.08 10.90 -6.89
N ASN A 130 -1.03 10.56 -6.12
CA ASN A 130 -1.17 10.27 -4.70
C ASN A 130 -1.45 11.54 -3.89
N ARG A 131 -0.83 12.67 -4.22
CA ARG A 131 -1.14 13.96 -3.57
C ARG A 131 -2.61 14.34 -3.75
N LEU A 132 -3.14 14.23 -4.95
CA LEU A 132 -4.55 14.48 -5.23
C LEU A 132 -5.45 13.52 -4.46
N ARG A 133 -5.04 12.26 -4.34
CA ARG A 133 -5.75 11.27 -3.55
C ARG A 133 -5.75 11.61 -2.05
N GLN A 134 -4.62 12.04 -1.49
CA GLN A 134 -4.55 12.53 -0.10
C GLN A 134 -5.55 13.66 0.15
N VAL A 135 -5.65 14.62 -0.79
CA VAL A 135 -6.63 15.71 -0.71
C VAL A 135 -8.07 15.19 -0.76
N GLN A 136 -8.37 14.23 -1.63
CA GLN A 136 -9.70 13.58 -1.68
C GLN A 136 -10.03 12.84 -0.38
N ASP A 137 -9.03 12.22 0.26
CA ASP A 137 -9.17 11.50 1.52
C ASP A 137 -9.18 12.45 2.75
N GLY A 138 -9.12 13.77 2.53
CA GLY A 138 -9.34 14.81 3.54
C GLY A 138 -8.09 15.55 3.99
N ALA A 139 -6.94 15.42 3.30
CA ALA A 139 -5.77 16.24 3.55
C ALA A 139 -6.00 17.69 3.04
N ASP A 140 -5.49 18.67 3.80
CA ASP A 140 -5.49 20.06 3.36
C ASP A 140 -4.50 20.25 2.19
N ALA A 141 -5.00 20.72 1.05
CA ALA A 141 -4.20 20.93 -0.16
C ALA A 141 -3.01 21.88 0.06
N SER A 142 -3.15 22.86 0.96
CA SER A 142 -2.08 23.84 1.26
C SER A 142 -0.90 23.22 2.00
N ARG A 143 -1.10 22.09 2.67
CA ARG A 143 -0.09 21.34 3.43
C ARG A 143 0.41 20.11 2.68
N THR A 144 -0.12 19.84 1.47
CA THR A 144 0.30 18.69 0.67
C THR A 144 1.37 19.07 -0.35
N ARG A 145 2.40 18.23 -0.49
CA ARG A 145 3.50 18.43 -1.43
C ARG A 145 3.82 17.13 -2.17
N ASN A 146 4.33 17.28 -3.41
CA ASN A 146 4.88 16.18 -4.16
C ASN A 146 6.41 16.23 -4.09
N ILE A 147 7.03 15.23 -3.46
CA ILE A 147 8.48 15.06 -3.37
C ILE A 147 8.81 13.63 -3.83
N PRO A 148 9.22 13.45 -5.11
CA PRO A 148 9.54 12.14 -5.64
C PRO A 148 10.79 11.53 -4.99
N ASN A 149 10.90 10.20 -5.06
CA ASN A 149 12.10 9.51 -4.63
C ASN A 149 13.32 9.99 -5.43
N GLY A 150 14.42 10.23 -4.73
CA GLY A 150 15.70 10.56 -5.35
C GLY A 150 16.38 9.32 -5.97
N ILE A 151 17.20 9.56 -6.99
CA ILE A 151 18.08 8.57 -7.60
C ILE A 151 19.52 9.06 -7.59
N ASN A 152 20.48 8.13 -7.59
CA ASN A 152 21.89 8.50 -7.65
C ASN A 152 22.30 8.81 -9.08
N LEU A 153 22.11 10.07 -9.49
CA LEU A 153 22.47 10.55 -10.85
C LEU A 153 23.96 10.39 -11.15
N LYS A 154 24.85 10.55 -10.16
CA LYS A 154 26.30 10.41 -10.38
C LYS A 154 26.69 9.00 -10.80
N ALA A 155 25.98 7.97 -10.28
CA ALA A 155 26.22 6.58 -10.67
C ALA A 155 25.58 6.23 -12.03
N LEU A 156 24.46 6.86 -12.39
CA LEU A 156 23.67 6.47 -13.56
C LEU A 156 23.97 7.31 -14.82
N ALA A 157 24.33 8.60 -14.65
CA ALA A 157 24.58 9.48 -15.79
C ALA A 157 25.66 8.98 -16.76
N PRO A 158 26.80 8.44 -16.30
CA PRO A 158 27.84 7.91 -17.21
C PRO A 158 27.37 6.73 -18.08
N LEU A 159 26.39 5.97 -17.62
CA LEU A 159 25.85 4.81 -18.36
C LEU A 159 25.10 5.23 -19.63
N ARG A 160 24.58 6.47 -19.66
CA ARG A 160 23.90 7.01 -20.83
C ARG A 160 24.82 7.17 -22.03
N ASP A 161 26.07 7.57 -21.75
CA ASP A 161 27.08 7.79 -22.78
C ASP A 161 27.67 6.47 -23.33
N GLN A 162 27.48 5.37 -22.57
CA GLN A 162 27.87 4.02 -22.95
C GLN A 162 26.80 3.29 -23.78
N ARG A 163 25.68 3.93 -24.07
CA ARG A 163 24.59 3.30 -24.82
C ARG A 163 25.05 3.00 -26.27
N PRO A 164 24.95 1.75 -26.76
CA PRO A 164 25.33 1.42 -28.11
C PRO A 164 24.45 2.13 -29.14
N ALA A 165 25.02 2.45 -30.31
CA ALA A 165 24.29 3.10 -31.40
C ALA A 165 23.12 2.24 -31.93
N GLN A 166 23.30 0.92 -31.93
CA GLN A 166 22.24 -0.05 -32.22
C GLN A 166 21.81 -0.73 -30.94
N VAL A 167 20.56 -0.55 -30.58
CA VAL A 167 19.96 -1.16 -29.39
C VAL A 167 19.17 -2.38 -29.83
N PRO A 168 19.49 -3.61 -29.36
CA PRO A 168 18.69 -4.78 -29.67
C PRO A 168 17.28 -4.63 -29.09
N PRO A 169 16.26 -5.33 -29.67
CA PRO A 169 14.88 -5.25 -29.20
C PRO A 169 14.70 -6.03 -27.90
N ILE A 170 15.21 -5.50 -26.79
CA ILE A 170 15.12 -6.08 -25.46
C ILE A 170 14.07 -5.36 -24.64
N LEU A 171 13.09 -6.11 -24.10
CA LEU A 171 12.15 -5.64 -23.11
C LEU A 171 12.60 -6.14 -21.74
N CYS A 172 12.82 -5.21 -20.80
CA CYS A 172 13.29 -5.58 -19.48
C CYS A 172 12.25 -5.24 -18.40
N LEU A 173 11.87 -6.25 -17.60
CA LEU A 173 11.11 -6.07 -16.36
C LEU A 173 12.09 -6.13 -15.20
N ILE A 174 12.22 -5.04 -14.46
CA ILE A 174 13.09 -4.96 -13.29
C ILE A 174 12.25 -4.91 -12.02
N GLY A 175 12.42 -5.89 -11.13
CA GLY A 175 11.70 -5.95 -9.86
C GLY A 175 11.73 -7.34 -9.26
N ARG A 176 11.24 -7.45 -8.02
CA ARG A 176 11.09 -8.75 -7.33
C ARG A 176 10.18 -9.69 -8.14
N VAL A 177 10.54 -10.97 -8.21
CA VAL A 177 9.72 -11.99 -8.88
C VAL A 177 8.65 -12.47 -7.88
N VAL A 178 7.56 -11.72 -7.79
CA VAL A 178 6.44 -11.98 -6.86
C VAL A 178 5.09 -11.77 -7.57
N PRO A 179 3.99 -12.42 -7.11
CA PRO A 179 2.69 -12.36 -7.78
C PRO A 179 2.17 -10.95 -8.07
N ILE A 180 2.36 -10.01 -7.14
CA ILE A 180 1.91 -8.61 -7.29
C ILE A 180 2.58 -7.87 -8.45
N LYS A 181 3.73 -8.35 -8.96
CA LYS A 181 4.43 -7.80 -10.13
C LYS A 181 3.92 -8.34 -11.45
N ASP A 182 3.04 -9.33 -11.40
CA ASP A 182 2.37 -9.94 -12.56
C ASP A 182 3.34 -10.35 -13.70
N ILE A 183 4.41 -11.02 -13.28
CA ILE A 183 5.47 -11.52 -14.19
C ILE A 183 4.89 -12.42 -15.28
N LYS A 184 3.86 -13.20 -14.97
CA LYS A 184 3.22 -14.10 -15.92
C LYS A 184 2.57 -13.37 -17.11
N THR A 185 2.00 -12.19 -16.87
CA THR A 185 1.48 -11.35 -17.97
C THR A 185 2.62 -10.82 -18.84
N PHE A 186 3.76 -10.42 -18.26
CA PHE A 186 4.93 -10.05 -19.05
C PHE A 186 5.42 -11.19 -19.94
N ILE A 187 5.54 -12.41 -19.39
CA ILE A 187 5.95 -13.61 -20.16
C ILE A 187 5.01 -13.87 -21.35
N ARG A 188 3.69 -13.84 -21.12
CA ARG A 188 2.70 -14.01 -22.19
C ARG A 188 2.78 -12.89 -23.25
N ALA A 189 2.99 -11.66 -22.83
CA ALA A 189 3.18 -10.53 -23.72
C ALA A 189 4.44 -10.71 -24.58
N MET A 190 5.54 -11.18 -23.97
CA MET A 190 6.78 -11.47 -24.70
C MET A 190 6.57 -12.53 -25.80
N ARG A 191 5.80 -13.58 -25.55
CA ARG A 191 5.45 -14.54 -26.61
C ARG A 191 4.77 -13.86 -27.81
N THR A 192 3.87 -12.92 -27.56
CA THR A 192 3.21 -12.17 -28.63
C THR A 192 4.21 -11.26 -29.37
N VAL A 193 5.16 -10.66 -28.66
CA VAL A 193 6.20 -9.81 -29.26
C VAL A 193 7.13 -10.64 -30.16
N VAL A 194 7.65 -11.75 -29.66
CA VAL A 194 8.58 -12.64 -30.39
C VAL A 194 7.94 -13.19 -31.67
N ASN A 195 6.64 -13.48 -31.67
CA ASN A 195 5.92 -13.89 -32.87
C ASN A 195 5.94 -12.85 -34.00
N ARG A 196 6.12 -11.56 -33.65
CA ARG A 196 6.19 -10.45 -34.63
C ARG A 196 7.61 -9.98 -34.87
N ILE A 197 8.46 -10.08 -33.85
CA ILE A 197 9.86 -9.63 -33.85
C ILE A 197 10.71 -10.78 -33.30
N PRO A 198 11.11 -11.75 -34.18
CA PRO A 198 11.74 -13.03 -33.76
C PRO A 198 13.04 -12.86 -32.97
N ASN A 199 13.75 -11.75 -33.11
CA ASN A 199 14.98 -11.46 -32.40
C ASN A 199 14.76 -10.61 -31.14
N ALA A 200 13.50 -10.43 -30.69
CA ALA A 200 13.22 -9.75 -29.43
C ALA A 200 13.51 -10.67 -28.24
N GLU A 201 14.09 -10.08 -27.20
CA GLU A 201 14.37 -10.77 -25.94
C GLU A 201 13.58 -10.14 -24.79
N GLY A 202 13.10 -10.99 -23.87
CA GLY A 202 12.48 -10.55 -22.61
C GLY A 202 13.41 -10.83 -21.43
N TRP A 203 13.81 -9.78 -20.72
CA TRP A 203 14.64 -9.92 -19.53
C TRP A 203 13.82 -9.67 -18.27
N ILE A 204 13.92 -10.60 -17.30
CA ILE A 204 13.34 -10.44 -15.97
C ILE A 204 14.50 -10.38 -14.98
N ALA A 205 14.72 -9.22 -14.39
CA ALA A 205 15.84 -8.96 -13.50
C ALA A 205 15.37 -8.57 -12.08
N GLY A 206 15.72 -9.40 -11.10
CA GLY A 206 15.43 -9.13 -9.70
C GLY A 206 15.47 -10.37 -8.82
N PRO A 207 15.38 -10.19 -7.50
CA PRO A 207 15.41 -11.29 -6.55
C PRO A 207 14.11 -12.13 -6.63
N GLU A 208 14.25 -13.43 -6.39
CA GLU A 208 13.17 -14.42 -6.42
C GLU A 208 13.02 -15.21 -5.11
N ASP A 209 13.81 -14.85 -4.10
CA ASP A 209 13.86 -15.48 -2.78
C ASP A 209 12.62 -15.26 -1.93
N GLU A 210 11.85 -14.19 -2.21
CA GLU A 210 10.61 -13.88 -1.47
C GLU A 210 9.45 -14.84 -1.84
N SER A 211 9.42 -15.36 -3.06
CA SER A 211 8.38 -16.28 -3.55
C SER A 211 8.95 -17.30 -4.53
N PRO A 212 9.75 -18.28 -4.06
CA PRO A 212 10.42 -19.26 -4.93
C PRO A 212 9.46 -20.09 -5.77
N GLU A 213 8.30 -20.45 -5.21
CA GLU A 213 7.26 -21.22 -5.90
C GLU A 213 6.73 -20.45 -7.12
N TYR A 214 6.44 -19.17 -6.95
CA TYR A 214 5.99 -18.31 -8.05
C TYR A 214 7.07 -18.12 -9.11
N ALA A 215 8.33 -18.01 -8.71
CA ALA A 215 9.44 -17.94 -9.65
C ALA A 215 9.55 -19.22 -10.49
N GLU A 216 9.36 -20.39 -9.88
CA GLU A 216 9.32 -21.67 -10.59
C GLU A 216 8.12 -21.78 -11.54
N GLU A 217 6.94 -21.32 -11.12
CA GLU A 217 5.77 -21.24 -12.00
C GLU A 217 6.04 -20.33 -13.21
N CYS A 218 6.77 -19.22 -13.02
CA CYS A 218 7.16 -18.34 -14.12
C CYS A 218 8.13 -19.04 -15.10
N ARG A 219 9.14 -19.79 -14.61
CA ARG A 219 10.06 -20.57 -15.44
C ARG A 219 9.30 -21.65 -16.26
N ASN A 220 8.40 -22.38 -15.59
CA ASN A 220 7.57 -23.39 -16.23
C ASN A 220 6.67 -22.77 -17.31
N LEU A 221 6.14 -21.57 -17.07
CA LEU A 221 5.35 -20.86 -18.09
C LEU A 221 6.20 -20.48 -19.30
N VAL A 222 7.44 -20.00 -19.10
CA VAL A 222 8.38 -19.72 -20.21
C VAL A 222 8.63 -20.97 -21.00
N ALA A 223 8.97 -22.09 -20.34
CA ALA A 223 9.23 -23.38 -21.02
C ALA A 223 8.01 -23.90 -21.81
N SER A 224 6.80 -23.69 -21.30
CA SER A 224 5.56 -24.14 -21.98
C SER A 224 5.19 -23.29 -23.19
N LEU A 225 5.66 -22.06 -23.25
CA LEU A 225 5.38 -21.15 -24.36
C LEU A 225 6.45 -21.21 -25.47
N GLY A 226 7.58 -21.81 -25.22
CA GLY A 226 8.70 -21.93 -26.19
C GLY A 226 9.48 -20.63 -26.27
#